data_c9587f50e17003e95f25403a119d469b
#
_entry.id   c9587f50e17003e95f25403a119d469b
#
_cell.length_a   1.000
_cell.length_b   1.000
_cell.length_c   1.000
_cell.angle_alpha   90.00
_cell.angle_beta   90.00
_cell.angle_gamma   90.00
#
_symmetry.space_group_name_H-M   'P 1'
#
loop_
_entity.id
_entity.type
_entity.pdbx_description
1 polymer ?
#
loop_
_entity_poly.entity_id
_entity_poly.type
_entity_poly.pdbx_seq_one_letter_code
_entity_poly.pdbx_strand_id
1 'polypeptide(L)'
;MSDRRVSRRSFLTAAAGGSTLVLGFSIASFRGLLPGDPAASPASQLFAPDLWISINSAGDVDLRIHKCEMGQGVLTALSILIAEELEVEWSRVHVTQADADFRFTDQNTSGSTSISDSWITLRQAGAVARTMLVRAAAGQWGVPEAECEARAGVVSHPRSGRRAHYGELAGLAAGISPPSAGAIALKAPGRFRLIGAPTPSLNVRDKITGRQVYGMDLRIPGMLYAAVMRCPVRGGTLRRLDDRQTRCCRAFATLSGSPPIHHRDFPSGSR
;
A
#
# COMPACT_ATOMS: atom_id res chain seq x y z
N MET A 1 29.77 21.19 15.73
CA MET A 1 28.46 20.63 15.33
C MET A 1 27.84 21.59 14.32
N SER A 2 27.88 21.25 13.04
CA SER A 2 27.49 22.13 11.93
C SER A 2 26.05 21.85 11.55
N ASP A 3 25.18 22.83 11.80
CA ASP A 3 23.76 22.82 11.42
C ASP A 3 23.64 23.04 9.90
N ARG A 4 23.47 21.96 9.13
CA ARG A 4 23.22 22.05 7.68
C ARG A 4 21.75 22.30 7.43
N ARG A 5 21.35 23.56 7.37
CA ARG A 5 20.03 23.97 6.89
C ARG A 5 19.90 23.65 5.40
N VAL A 6 19.04 22.70 5.06
CA VAL A 6 18.69 22.42 3.67
C VAL A 6 17.92 23.62 3.10
N SER A 7 18.43 24.22 2.02
CA SER A 7 17.80 25.39 1.41
C SER A 7 16.51 24.99 0.66
N ARG A 8 15.52 25.90 0.63
CA ARG A 8 14.25 25.73 -0.10
C ARG A 8 14.47 25.38 -1.58
N ARG A 9 15.57 25.85 -2.19
CA ARG A 9 15.92 25.58 -3.58
C ARG A 9 16.36 24.13 -3.79
N SER A 10 17.12 23.56 -2.84
CA SER A 10 17.54 22.16 -2.88
C SER A 10 16.36 21.20 -2.67
N PHE A 11 15.35 21.61 -1.90
CA PHE A 11 14.12 20.86 -1.70
C PHE A 11 13.24 20.87 -2.98
N LEU A 12 13.12 22.00 -3.65
CA LEU A 12 12.29 22.13 -4.86
C LEU A 12 12.92 21.47 -6.08
N THR A 13 14.26 21.44 -6.20
CA THR A 13 14.93 20.68 -7.27
C THR A 13 14.84 19.17 -7.07
N ALA A 14 14.75 18.69 -5.84
CA ALA A 14 14.46 17.28 -5.55
C ALA A 14 12.99 16.92 -5.84
N ALA A 15 12.05 17.86 -5.65
CA ALA A 15 10.62 17.65 -5.91
C ALA A 15 10.24 17.73 -7.40
N ALA A 16 10.94 18.52 -8.22
CA ALA A 16 10.65 18.64 -9.66
C ALA A 16 11.15 17.46 -10.51
N GLY A 17 12.01 16.59 -9.96
CA GLY A 17 12.45 15.33 -10.59
C GLY A 17 11.61 14.11 -10.19
N GLY A 18 10.58 14.29 -9.38
CA GLY A 18 9.96 13.22 -8.59
C GLY A 18 8.73 12.50 -9.18
N SER A 19 8.30 12.80 -10.41
CA SER A 19 7.10 12.11 -10.95
C SER A 19 7.37 10.75 -11.60
N THR A 20 8.59 10.23 -11.57
CA THR A 20 8.92 8.96 -12.24
C THR A 20 9.77 8.00 -11.40
N LEU A 21 9.98 8.24 -10.11
CA LEU A 21 10.94 7.46 -9.31
C LEU A 21 10.38 6.95 -7.98
N VAL A 22 9.23 6.28 -7.98
CA VAL A 22 8.68 5.62 -6.77
C VAL A 22 8.68 4.10 -6.89
N LEU A 23 9.25 3.54 -7.94
CA LEU A 23 9.29 2.09 -8.17
C LEU A 23 10.71 1.52 -8.05
N GLY A 24 11.45 1.80 -6.99
CA GLY A 24 12.81 1.30 -6.98
C GLY A 24 13.60 1.38 -5.69
N PHE A 25 12.95 1.41 -4.52
CA PHE A 25 13.70 1.26 -3.26
C PHE A 25 13.50 -0.14 -2.68
N SER A 26 14.50 -0.97 -2.86
CA SER A 26 14.65 -2.23 -2.14
C SER A 26 14.63 -1.96 -0.64
N ILE A 27 13.72 -2.62 0.08
CA ILE A 27 13.56 -2.56 1.54
C ILE A 27 14.85 -2.99 2.28
N ALA A 28 15.80 -3.59 1.60
CA ALA A 28 17.09 -4.01 2.18
C ALA A 28 17.89 -2.85 2.80
N SER A 29 17.69 -1.61 2.36
CA SER A 29 18.44 -0.44 2.86
C SER A 29 17.83 0.25 4.08
N PHE A 30 16.63 -0.13 4.52
CA PHE A 30 15.91 0.54 5.62
C PHE A 30 15.80 -0.28 6.92
N ARG A 31 16.48 -1.38 7.03
CA ARG A 31 16.42 -2.30 8.19
C ARG A 31 16.97 -1.76 9.51
N GLY A 32 17.40 -0.52 9.56
CA GLY A 32 18.09 0.08 10.72
C GLY A 32 17.40 1.25 11.41
N LEU A 33 16.22 1.72 10.97
CA LEU A 33 15.69 3.02 11.43
C LEU A 33 14.31 3.01 12.11
N LEU A 34 13.67 1.88 12.34
CA LEU A 34 12.41 1.84 13.08
C LEU A 34 12.57 1.06 14.39
N PRO A 35 12.31 1.68 15.55
CA PRO A 35 12.24 0.96 16.82
C PRO A 35 10.90 0.23 16.92
N GLY A 36 10.94 -1.08 17.06
CA GLY A 36 9.83 -1.88 17.57
C GLY A 36 9.01 -2.64 16.54
N ASP A 37 9.64 -3.49 15.73
CA ASP A 37 8.92 -4.57 15.05
C ASP A 37 8.92 -5.80 15.97
N PRO A 38 7.74 -6.30 16.45
CA PRO A 38 7.72 -7.51 17.25
C PRO A 38 8.01 -8.72 16.36
N ALA A 39 9.15 -9.35 16.61
CA ALA A 39 9.52 -10.70 16.22
C ALA A 39 9.33 -11.05 14.73
N ALA A 40 10.30 -10.67 13.93
CA ALA A 40 10.54 -11.37 12.68
C ALA A 40 10.85 -12.84 12.98
N SER A 41 9.92 -13.72 12.63
CA SER A 41 10.16 -15.16 12.56
C SER A 41 11.39 -15.44 11.69
N PRO A 42 12.19 -16.48 11.99
CA PRO A 42 13.45 -16.71 11.29
C PRO A 42 13.22 -16.96 9.81
N ALA A 43 13.84 -16.09 9.01
CA ALA A 43 14.27 -16.29 7.62
C ALA A 43 13.40 -17.18 6.71
N SER A 44 12.10 -16.94 6.62
CA SER A 44 11.36 -17.27 5.41
C SER A 44 11.78 -16.26 4.34
N GLN A 45 12.33 -16.75 3.23
CA GLN A 45 12.73 -15.90 2.10
C GLN A 45 11.51 -15.13 1.61
N LEU A 46 11.45 -13.84 1.93
CA LEU A 46 10.34 -12.97 1.60
C LEU A 46 10.66 -12.19 0.34
N PHE A 47 9.84 -12.32 -0.68
CA PHE A 47 9.89 -11.49 -1.87
C PHE A 47 8.91 -10.32 -1.71
N ALA A 48 9.43 -9.12 -1.63
CA ALA A 48 8.65 -7.89 -1.50
C ALA A 48 9.11 -6.86 -2.55
N PRO A 49 8.58 -6.94 -3.78
CA PRO A 49 9.02 -6.10 -4.90
C PRO A 49 8.64 -4.63 -4.77
N ASP A 50 7.63 -4.33 -3.98
CA ASP A 50 7.10 -2.99 -3.74
C ASP A 50 6.41 -2.88 -2.37
N LEU A 51 5.75 -1.75 -2.13
CA LEU A 51 5.05 -1.48 -0.86
C LEU A 51 3.76 -2.28 -0.68
N TRP A 52 3.14 -2.73 -1.77
CA TRP A 52 1.83 -3.38 -1.76
C TRP A 52 1.91 -4.89 -1.69
N ILE A 53 3.01 -5.51 -2.12
CA ILE A 53 3.09 -6.96 -2.33
C ILE A 53 4.23 -7.57 -1.52
N SER A 54 3.94 -8.65 -0.82
CA SER A 54 4.96 -9.57 -0.32
C SER A 54 4.55 -11.01 -0.54
N ILE A 55 5.50 -11.88 -0.89
CA ILE A 55 5.29 -13.30 -1.15
C ILE A 55 6.25 -14.10 -0.28
N ASN A 56 5.72 -15.03 0.50
CA ASN A 56 6.50 -15.90 1.36
C ASN A 56 6.94 -17.18 0.64
N SER A 57 7.78 -17.97 1.30
CA SER A 57 8.28 -19.26 0.76
C SER A 57 7.21 -20.33 0.56
N ALA A 58 6.04 -20.18 1.20
CA ALA A 58 4.89 -21.05 0.96
C ALA A 58 4.09 -20.63 -0.29
N GLY A 59 4.37 -19.46 -0.86
CA GLY A 59 3.67 -18.89 -2.01
C GLY A 59 2.40 -18.13 -1.63
N ASP A 60 2.19 -17.82 -0.35
CA ASP A 60 1.10 -16.94 0.06
C ASP A 60 1.49 -15.50 -0.24
N VAL A 61 0.50 -14.72 -0.65
CA VAL A 61 0.66 -13.34 -1.08
C VAL A 61 -0.03 -12.42 -0.10
N ASP A 62 0.74 -11.60 0.59
CA ASP A 62 0.21 -10.55 1.45
C ASP A 62 0.15 -9.24 0.68
N LEU A 63 -1.03 -8.66 0.58
CA LEU A 63 -1.29 -7.37 -0.05
C LEU A 63 -1.61 -6.32 1.00
N ARG A 64 -0.93 -5.18 0.93
CA ARG A 64 -1.22 -3.99 1.76
C ARG A 64 -1.94 -2.96 0.94
N ILE A 65 -3.18 -2.67 1.30
CA ILE A 65 -4.00 -1.72 0.55
C ILE A 65 -4.03 -0.38 1.25
N HIS A 66 -3.66 0.65 0.51
CA HIS A 66 -3.44 2.01 1.04
C HIS A 66 -4.70 2.85 1.18
N LYS A 67 -5.83 2.45 0.59
CA LYS A 67 -7.12 3.14 0.72
C LYS A 67 -7.92 2.58 1.88
N CYS A 68 -8.61 3.44 2.63
CA CYS A 68 -9.33 3.06 3.84
C CYS A 68 -10.62 2.30 3.52
N GLU A 69 -10.80 1.14 4.15
CA GLU A 69 -12.05 0.38 4.12
C GLU A 69 -13.07 1.00 5.08
N MET A 70 -14.21 1.41 4.56
CA MET A 70 -15.33 2.01 5.30
C MET A 70 -16.65 1.22 5.10
N GLY A 71 -16.55 0.00 4.59
CA GLY A 71 -17.69 -0.84 4.22
C GLY A 71 -17.98 -0.88 2.72
N GLN A 72 -17.28 -0.07 1.90
CA GLN A 72 -17.49 0.03 0.46
C GLN A 72 -16.77 -1.07 -0.35
N GLY A 73 -15.94 -1.91 0.27
CA GLY A 73 -15.29 -3.06 -0.37
C GLY A 73 -13.97 -2.75 -1.08
N VAL A 74 -13.33 -1.63 -0.76
CA VAL A 74 -12.09 -1.19 -1.41
C VAL A 74 -10.93 -2.17 -1.19
N LEU A 75 -10.86 -2.82 -0.02
CA LEU A 75 -9.83 -3.84 0.25
C LEU A 75 -9.90 -4.99 -0.76
N THR A 76 -11.09 -5.47 -1.07
CA THR A 76 -11.28 -6.53 -2.07
C THR A 76 -10.99 -6.02 -3.47
N ALA A 77 -11.58 -4.89 -3.85
CA ALA A 77 -11.52 -4.39 -5.21
C ALA A 77 -10.10 -3.99 -5.65
N LEU A 78 -9.34 -3.30 -4.79
CA LEU A 78 -7.96 -2.92 -5.11
C LEU A 78 -7.01 -4.12 -5.11
N SER A 79 -7.24 -5.08 -4.23
CA SER A 79 -6.45 -6.32 -4.19
C SER A 79 -6.63 -7.15 -5.45
N ILE A 80 -7.82 -7.17 -6.03
CA ILE A 80 -8.11 -7.83 -7.30
C ILE A 80 -7.25 -7.25 -8.44
N LEU A 81 -7.01 -5.93 -8.46
CA LEU A 81 -6.19 -5.29 -9.49
C LEU A 81 -4.75 -5.84 -9.48
N ILE A 82 -4.19 -6.01 -8.30
CA ILE A 82 -2.85 -6.59 -8.13
C ILE A 82 -2.85 -8.07 -8.48
N ALA A 83 -3.78 -8.84 -7.89
CA ALA A 83 -3.85 -10.29 -8.04
C ALA A 83 -4.09 -10.71 -9.50
N GLU A 84 -4.88 -9.94 -10.26
CA GLU A 84 -5.11 -10.14 -11.68
C GLU A 84 -3.81 -10.13 -12.47
N GLU A 85 -2.99 -9.11 -12.29
CA GLU A 85 -1.73 -8.96 -13.03
C GLU A 85 -0.62 -9.86 -12.48
N LEU A 86 -0.65 -10.15 -11.20
CA LEU A 86 0.30 -11.05 -10.56
C LEU A 86 0.06 -12.52 -10.96
N GLU A 87 -1.11 -12.87 -11.49
CA GLU A 87 -1.49 -14.24 -11.83
C GLU A 87 -1.44 -15.20 -10.64
N VAL A 88 -1.96 -14.78 -9.49
CA VAL A 88 -2.01 -15.58 -8.26
C VAL A 88 -3.41 -16.19 -8.07
N GLU A 89 -3.48 -17.34 -7.39
CA GLU A 89 -4.75 -17.89 -6.91
C GLU A 89 -5.33 -17.00 -5.81
N TRP A 90 -6.60 -16.57 -5.99
CA TRP A 90 -7.26 -15.67 -5.05
C TRP A 90 -7.32 -16.22 -3.62
N SER A 91 -7.42 -17.53 -3.47
CA SER A 91 -7.42 -18.20 -2.16
C SER A 91 -6.11 -18.09 -1.38
N ARG A 92 -5.01 -17.72 -2.05
CA ARG A 92 -3.69 -17.50 -1.45
C ARG A 92 -3.39 -16.04 -1.17
N VAL A 93 -4.36 -15.16 -1.40
CA VAL A 93 -4.20 -13.73 -1.18
C VAL A 93 -4.72 -13.35 0.20
N HIS A 94 -3.84 -12.79 1.01
CA HIS A 94 -4.16 -12.16 2.29
C HIS A 94 -4.09 -10.65 2.12
N VAL A 95 -5.03 -9.94 2.71
CA VAL A 95 -5.12 -8.48 2.53
C VAL A 95 -5.17 -7.80 3.88
N THR A 96 -4.31 -6.80 4.04
CA THR A 96 -4.27 -5.93 5.21
C THR A 96 -4.44 -4.47 4.81
N GLN A 97 -5.03 -3.69 5.70
CA GLN A 97 -5.03 -2.24 5.56
C GLN A 97 -3.60 -1.74 5.81
N ALA A 98 -3.07 -0.93 4.90
CA ALA A 98 -1.78 -0.28 5.12
C ALA A 98 -1.89 0.80 6.20
N ASP A 99 -0.84 0.94 6.98
CA ASP A 99 -0.70 2.05 7.91
C ASP A 99 -0.58 3.38 7.17
N ALA A 100 -0.77 4.49 7.89
CA ALA A 100 -0.52 5.83 7.35
C ALA A 100 0.99 5.99 7.08
N ASP A 101 1.37 5.99 5.80
CA ASP A 101 2.76 6.03 5.38
C ASP A 101 2.88 6.88 4.11
N PHE A 102 3.73 7.91 4.16
CA PHE A 102 3.95 8.84 3.04
C PHE A 102 4.54 8.18 1.79
N ARG A 103 5.04 6.96 1.89
CA ARG A 103 5.52 6.17 0.75
C ARG A 103 4.37 5.73 -0.15
N PHE A 104 3.16 5.57 0.38
CA PHE A 104 1.95 5.45 -0.44
C PHE A 104 1.53 6.84 -0.91
N THR A 105 1.40 7.03 -2.20
CA THR A 105 1.22 8.36 -2.80
C THR A 105 -0.08 9.06 -2.39
N ASP A 106 -1.20 8.35 -2.39
CA ASP A 106 -2.52 8.89 -2.02
C ASP A 106 -3.31 7.86 -1.21
N GLN A 107 -3.36 8.07 0.10
CA GLN A 107 -4.15 7.25 1.02
C GLN A 107 -5.53 7.83 1.29
N ASN A 108 -5.87 8.99 0.71
CA ASN A 108 -7.18 9.59 0.89
C ASN A 108 -8.28 8.73 0.24
N THR A 109 -9.35 8.50 0.97
CA THR A 109 -10.53 7.77 0.50
C THR A 109 -11.71 8.73 0.43
N SER A 110 -11.90 9.34 -0.73
CA SER A 110 -12.95 10.33 -0.98
C SER A 110 -13.32 10.37 -2.48
N GLY A 111 -14.37 11.07 -2.83
CA GLY A 111 -14.75 11.36 -4.22
C GLY A 111 -15.11 10.14 -5.09
N SER A 112 -15.19 8.95 -4.52
CA SER A 112 -15.44 7.69 -5.25
C SER A 112 -14.37 7.35 -6.30
N THR A 113 -13.14 7.85 -6.14
CA THR A 113 -12.05 7.70 -7.12
C THR A 113 -11.05 6.60 -6.79
N SER A 114 -11.18 5.90 -5.67
CA SER A 114 -10.18 4.93 -5.19
C SER A 114 -9.78 3.90 -6.25
N ILE A 115 -10.74 3.39 -7.04
CA ILE A 115 -10.45 2.42 -8.10
C ILE A 115 -9.79 3.09 -9.30
N SER A 116 -10.37 4.19 -9.80
CA SER A 116 -9.84 4.89 -10.99
C SER A 116 -8.42 5.38 -10.78
N ASP A 117 -8.13 5.99 -9.63
CA ASP A 117 -6.82 6.55 -9.31
C ASP A 117 -5.75 5.47 -9.11
N SER A 118 -6.15 4.29 -8.61
CA SER A 118 -5.25 3.17 -8.35
C SER A 118 -5.17 2.17 -9.51
N TRP A 119 -6.02 2.28 -10.53
CA TRP A 119 -6.19 1.30 -11.59
C TRP A 119 -4.89 0.91 -12.30
N ILE A 120 -4.12 1.89 -12.74
CA ILE A 120 -2.86 1.65 -13.45
C ILE A 120 -1.77 1.24 -12.47
N THR A 121 -1.62 1.97 -11.37
CA THR A 121 -0.52 1.78 -10.42
C THR A 121 -0.52 0.38 -9.81
N LEU A 122 -1.67 -0.09 -9.33
CA LEU A 122 -1.75 -1.41 -8.69
C LEU A 122 -1.64 -2.55 -9.70
N ARG A 123 -2.16 -2.40 -10.90
CA ARG A 123 -1.95 -3.37 -11.96
C ARG A 123 -0.48 -3.43 -12.37
N GLN A 124 0.20 -2.28 -12.47
CA GLN A 124 1.64 -2.24 -12.72
C GLN A 124 2.44 -2.94 -11.62
N ALA A 125 2.10 -2.72 -10.35
CA ALA A 125 2.74 -3.41 -9.23
C ALA A 125 2.65 -4.93 -9.36
N GLY A 126 1.47 -5.47 -9.64
CA GLY A 126 1.27 -6.91 -9.87
C GLY A 126 2.04 -7.42 -11.08
N ALA A 127 2.06 -6.68 -12.19
CA ALA A 127 2.76 -7.05 -13.41
C ALA A 127 4.29 -7.03 -13.25
N VAL A 128 4.83 -6.06 -12.50
CA VAL A 128 6.26 -6.01 -12.13
C VAL A 128 6.64 -7.23 -11.33
N ALA A 129 5.89 -7.55 -10.27
CA ALA A 129 6.16 -8.71 -9.43
C ALA A 129 6.12 -10.02 -10.23
N ARG A 130 5.11 -10.20 -11.08
CA ARG A 130 5.03 -11.35 -12.00
C ARG A 130 6.26 -11.44 -12.89
N THR A 131 6.68 -10.33 -13.49
CA THR A 131 7.84 -10.31 -14.39
C THR A 131 9.12 -10.71 -13.66
N MET A 132 9.32 -10.26 -12.42
CA MET A 132 10.49 -10.64 -11.62
C MET A 132 10.48 -12.14 -11.31
N LEU A 133 9.32 -12.72 -10.99
CA LEU A 133 9.20 -14.17 -10.75
C LEU A 133 9.45 -14.98 -12.02
N VAL A 134 8.96 -14.52 -13.17
CA VAL A 134 9.24 -15.15 -14.48
C VAL A 134 10.73 -15.11 -14.80
N ARG A 135 11.39 -13.96 -14.57
CA ARG A 135 12.84 -13.81 -14.74
C ARG A 135 13.64 -14.73 -13.81
N ALA A 136 13.21 -14.87 -12.57
CA ALA A 136 13.83 -15.78 -11.62
C ALA A 136 13.77 -17.24 -12.14
N ALA A 137 12.61 -17.69 -12.60
CA ALA A 137 12.44 -19.00 -13.15
C ALA A 137 13.24 -19.21 -14.44
N ALA A 138 13.16 -18.28 -15.38
CA ALA A 138 13.88 -18.31 -16.65
C ALA A 138 15.39 -18.37 -16.42
N GLY A 139 15.93 -17.55 -15.52
CA GLY A 139 17.34 -17.56 -15.13
C GLY A 139 17.76 -18.88 -14.50
N GLN A 140 16.96 -19.43 -13.59
CA GLN A 140 17.23 -20.73 -12.95
C GLN A 140 17.24 -21.89 -13.98
N TRP A 141 16.38 -21.81 -14.98
CA TRP A 141 16.24 -22.86 -15.99
C TRP A 141 17.16 -22.68 -17.21
N GLY A 142 17.79 -21.51 -17.37
CA GLY A 142 18.60 -21.19 -18.55
C GLY A 142 17.78 -21.09 -19.83
N VAL A 143 16.55 -20.53 -19.76
CA VAL A 143 15.63 -20.41 -20.89
C VAL A 143 15.21 -18.94 -21.09
N PRO A 144 14.76 -18.56 -22.30
CA PRO A 144 14.23 -17.21 -22.54
C PRO A 144 12.98 -16.91 -21.69
N GLU A 145 12.85 -15.70 -21.15
CA GLU A 145 11.65 -15.24 -20.40
C GLU A 145 10.37 -15.42 -21.21
N ALA A 146 10.43 -15.17 -22.54
CA ALA A 146 9.29 -15.24 -23.45
C ALA A 146 8.72 -16.67 -23.61
N GLU A 147 9.47 -17.71 -23.23
CA GLU A 147 9.01 -19.09 -23.26
C GLU A 147 8.39 -19.53 -21.92
N CYS A 148 8.40 -18.66 -20.91
CA CYS A 148 7.84 -18.92 -19.60
C CYS A 148 6.47 -18.26 -19.45
N GLU A 149 5.55 -18.96 -18.80
CA GLU A 149 4.21 -18.51 -18.52
C GLU A 149 3.95 -18.52 -17.00
N ALA A 150 3.36 -17.45 -16.49
CA ALA A 150 2.91 -17.38 -15.11
C ALA A 150 1.39 -17.58 -15.06
N ARG A 151 0.93 -18.49 -14.22
CA ARG A 151 -0.50 -18.74 -14.00
C ARG A 151 -0.74 -19.35 -12.63
N ALA A 152 -1.74 -18.86 -11.92
CA ALA A 152 -2.20 -19.45 -10.66
C ALA A 152 -1.08 -19.62 -9.60
N GLY A 153 -0.15 -18.64 -9.51
CA GLY A 153 0.98 -18.70 -8.57
C GLY A 153 2.11 -19.65 -8.96
N VAL A 154 2.13 -20.09 -10.23
CA VAL A 154 3.14 -21.00 -10.78
C VAL A 154 3.74 -20.40 -12.04
N VAL A 155 5.06 -20.42 -12.17
CA VAL A 155 5.74 -20.20 -13.44
C VAL A 155 5.99 -21.55 -14.10
N SER A 156 5.72 -21.66 -15.39
CA SER A 156 5.94 -22.88 -16.20
C SER A 156 6.71 -22.55 -17.47
N HIS A 157 7.50 -23.51 -17.93
CA HIS A 157 8.13 -23.51 -19.25
C HIS A 157 7.58 -24.69 -20.06
N PRO A 158 6.57 -24.45 -20.95
CA PRO A 158 5.83 -25.51 -21.62
C PRO A 158 6.70 -26.49 -22.42
N ARG A 159 7.75 -25.97 -23.06
CA ARG A 159 8.64 -26.79 -23.92
C ARG A 159 9.45 -27.84 -23.13
N SER A 160 9.82 -27.57 -21.89
CA SER A 160 10.58 -28.52 -21.06
C SER A 160 9.72 -29.19 -19.98
N GLY A 161 8.47 -28.74 -19.78
CA GLY A 161 7.61 -29.22 -18.72
C GLY A 161 8.00 -28.74 -17.31
N ARG A 162 9.03 -27.90 -17.17
CA ARG A 162 9.48 -27.37 -15.86
C ARG A 162 8.43 -26.43 -15.27
N ARG A 163 8.28 -26.50 -13.95
CA ARG A 163 7.35 -25.68 -13.17
C ARG A 163 7.99 -25.30 -11.85
N ALA A 164 7.66 -24.11 -11.35
CA ALA A 164 8.05 -23.67 -10.01
C ALA A 164 6.95 -22.79 -9.42
N HIS A 165 6.63 -22.98 -8.15
CA HIS A 165 5.71 -22.13 -7.40
C HIS A 165 6.37 -20.79 -7.05
N TYR A 166 5.57 -19.74 -6.89
CA TYR A 166 6.05 -18.41 -6.52
C TYR A 166 6.88 -18.44 -5.23
N GLY A 167 6.50 -19.26 -4.25
CA GLY A 167 7.26 -19.41 -3.01
C GLY A 167 8.67 -19.95 -3.22
N GLU A 168 8.88 -20.85 -4.15
CA GLU A 168 10.20 -21.40 -4.52
C GLU A 168 11.07 -20.34 -5.21
N LEU A 169 10.43 -19.44 -5.96
CA LEU A 169 11.09 -18.38 -6.71
C LEU A 169 11.30 -17.09 -5.90
N ALA A 170 10.61 -16.94 -4.77
CA ALA A 170 10.59 -15.71 -3.97
C ALA A 170 12.01 -15.22 -3.60
N GLY A 171 12.87 -16.14 -3.13
CA GLY A 171 14.24 -15.82 -2.78
C GLY A 171 15.10 -15.39 -3.96
N LEU A 172 14.94 -16.04 -5.11
CA LEU A 172 15.67 -15.69 -6.34
C LEU A 172 15.17 -14.36 -6.91
N ALA A 173 13.85 -14.16 -6.93
CA ALA A 173 13.23 -12.94 -7.42
C ALA A 173 13.62 -11.72 -6.58
N ALA A 174 13.83 -11.86 -5.27
CA ALA A 174 14.29 -10.78 -4.40
C ALA A 174 15.65 -10.20 -4.80
N GLY A 175 16.48 -10.95 -5.50
CA GLY A 175 17.78 -10.50 -6.04
C GLY A 175 17.69 -9.80 -7.40
N ILE A 176 16.52 -9.76 -8.03
CA ILE A 176 16.33 -9.20 -9.36
C ILE A 176 15.89 -7.73 -9.25
N SER A 177 16.54 -6.85 -10.00
CA SER A 177 16.13 -5.45 -10.07
C SER A 177 14.75 -5.32 -10.74
N PRO A 178 13.81 -4.59 -10.13
CA PRO A 178 12.50 -4.37 -10.73
C PRO A 178 12.60 -3.71 -12.11
N PRO A 179 11.88 -4.21 -13.12
CA PRO A 179 11.79 -3.53 -14.41
C PRO A 179 10.99 -2.22 -14.27
N SER A 180 11.19 -1.30 -15.21
CA SER A 180 10.36 -0.10 -15.29
C SER A 180 8.89 -0.50 -15.51
N ALA A 181 8.01 -0.01 -14.64
CA ALA A 181 6.58 -0.33 -14.70
C ALA A 181 5.93 0.06 -16.04
N GLY A 182 6.36 1.18 -16.64
CA GLY A 182 5.88 1.63 -17.94
C GLY A 182 6.31 0.76 -19.12
N ALA A 183 7.34 -0.09 -18.95
CA ALA A 183 7.81 -1.00 -20.00
C ALA A 183 7.05 -2.35 -20.01
N ILE A 184 6.20 -2.62 -19.00
CA ILE A 184 5.49 -3.89 -18.88
C ILE A 184 4.07 -3.75 -19.44
N ALA A 185 3.75 -4.60 -20.41
CA ALA A 185 2.40 -4.67 -20.95
C ALA A 185 1.44 -5.26 -19.90
N LEU A 186 0.38 -4.52 -19.60
CA LEU A 186 -0.72 -4.98 -18.76
C LEU A 186 -1.65 -5.90 -19.56
N LYS A 187 -2.36 -6.76 -18.85
CA LYS A 187 -3.36 -7.65 -19.48
C LYS A 187 -4.46 -6.82 -20.17
N ALA A 188 -4.83 -7.24 -21.36
CA ALA A 188 -6.00 -6.71 -22.03
C ALA A 188 -7.30 -7.17 -21.32
N PRO A 189 -8.40 -6.41 -21.37
CA PRO A 189 -9.65 -6.77 -20.69
C PRO A 189 -10.18 -8.15 -21.00
N GLY A 190 -10.05 -8.61 -22.25
CA GLY A 190 -10.47 -9.96 -22.65
C GLY A 190 -9.65 -11.11 -22.03
N ARG A 191 -8.57 -10.80 -21.30
CA ARG A 191 -7.73 -11.77 -20.58
C ARG A 191 -7.93 -11.74 -19.08
N PHE A 192 -8.83 -10.91 -18.56
CA PHE A 192 -9.12 -10.83 -17.13
C PHE A 192 -9.80 -12.12 -16.63
N ARG A 193 -9.44 -12.51 -15.44
CA ARG A 193 -9.97 -13.72 -14.75
C ARG A 193 -10.61 -13.38 -13.41
N LEU A 194 -10.07 -12.38 -12.72
CA LEU A 194 -10.58 -11.90 -11.44
C LEU A 194 -11.37 -10.60 -11.60
N ILE A 195 -10.88 -9.68 -12.42
CA ILE A 195 -11.58 -8.42 -12.70
C ILE A 195 -12.84 -8.71 -13.50
N GLY A 196 -13.99 -8.32 -12.94
CA GLY A 196 -15.31 -8.58 -13.53
C GLY A 196 -15.90 -9.96 -13.19
N ALA A 197 -15.15 -10.84 -12.51
CA ALA A 197 -15.68 -12.09 -12.00
C ALA A 197 -16.42 -11.88 -10.66
N PRO A 198 -17.45 -12.69 -10.36
CA PRO A 198 -18.11 -12.67 -9.06
C PRO A 198 -17.15 -13.08 -7.96
N THR A 199 -16.62 -12.11 -7.22
CA THR A 199 -15.66 -12.35 -6.13
C THR A 199 -16.29 -11.87 -4.82
N PRO A 200 -16.48 -12.75 -3.82
CA PRO A 200 -16.98 -12.34 -2.52
C PRO A 200 -16.07 -11.32 -1.85
N SER A 201 -16.65 -10.37 -1.14
CA SER A 201 -15.88 -9.43 -0.32
C SER A 201 -15.07 -10.19 0.74
N LEU A 202 -13.77 -9.89 0.86
CA LEU A 202 -12.85 -10.55 1.79
C LEU A 202 -13.34 -10.49 3.24
N ASN A 203 -13.95 -9.39 3.61
CA ASN A 203 -14.39 -9.12 4.99
C ASN A 203 -15.92 -9.29 5.19
N VAL A 204 -16.62 -9.97 4.26
CA VAL A 204 -18.06 -10.15 4.37
C VAL A 204 -18.47 -10.82 5.67
N ARG A 205 -17.74 -11.85 6.09
CA ARG A 205 -18.04 -12.59 7.33
C ARG A 205 -17.92 -11.69 8.55
N ASP A 206 -16.89 -10.88 8.62
CA ASP A 206 -16.68 -9.98 9.76
C ASP A 206 -17.69 -8.86 9.79
N LYS A 207 -18.12 -8.37 8.62
CA LYS A 207 -19.22 -7.39 8.49
C LYS A 207 -20.55 -7.95 9.03
N ILE A 208 -20.97 -9.12 8.56
CA ILE A 208 -22.26 -9.70 8.95
C ILE A 208 -22.29 -10.23 10.40
N THR A 209 -21.13 -10.49 10.99
CA THR A 209 -21.02 -10.94 12.39
C THR A 209 -20.67 -9.80 13.36
N GLY A 210 -20.50 -8.57 12.89
CA GLY A 210 -20.14 -7.42 13.71
C GLY A 210 -18.69 -7.43 14.21
N ARG A 211 -17.83 -8.28 13.66
CA ARG A 211 -16.40 -8.35 14.03
C ARG A 211 -15.53 -7.37 13.26
N GLN A 212 -16.03 -6.82 12.14
CA GLN A 212 -15.30 -5.82 11.38
C GLN A 212 -15.04 -4.60 12.25
N VAL A 213 -13.77 -4.24 12.40
CA VAL A 213 -13.35 -3.02 13.11
C VAL A 213 -13.14 -1.90 12.09
N TYR A 214 -13.81 -0.79 12.29
CA TYR A 214 -13.61 0.44 11.52
C TYR A 214 -12.87 1.49 12.35
N GLY A 215 -12.43 2.58 11.74
CA GLY A 215 -11.68 3.61 12.43
C GLY A 215 -12.39 4.20 13.65
N MET A 216 -13.72 4.26 13.63
CA MET A 216 -14.53 4.71 14.78
C MET A 216 -14.58 3.70 15.93
N ASP A 217 -14.32 2.43 15.66
CA ASP A 217 -14.39 1.35 16.65
C ASP A 217 -13.04 1.14 17.35
N LEU A 218 -11.99 1.78 16.82
CA LEU A 218 -10.63 1.58 17.31
C LEU A 218 -10.51 1.98 18.79
N ARG A 219 -9.88 1.13 19.59
CA ARG A 219 -9.58 1.36 21.00
C ARG A 219 -8.12 1.01 21.25
N ILE A 220 -7.33 2.02 21.60
CA ILE A 220 -5.90 1.87 21.91
C ILE A 220 -5.68 2.23 23.37
N PRO A 221 -4.87 1.50 24.15
CA PRO A 221 -4.54 1.87 25.52
C PRO A 221 -4.02 3.31 25.60
N GLY A 222 -4.59 4.12 26.48
CA GLY A 222 -4.24 5.52 26.63
C GLY A 222 -4.80 6.45 25.55
N MET A 223 -5.69 5.98 24.67
CA MET A 223 -6.30 6.79 23.63
C MET A 223 -7.09 7.95 24.21
N LEU A 224 -6.86 9.14 23.65
CA LEU A 224 -7.65 10.33 23.95
C LEU A 224 -8.72 10.56 22.90
N TYR A 225 -9.83 11.10 23.32
CA TYR A 225 -10.92 11.51 22.43
C TYR A 225 -10.92 13.01 22.31
N ALA A 226 -11.01 13.53 21.10
CA ALA A 226 -11.05 14.95 20.83
C ALA A 226 -12.33 15.33 20.07
N ALA A 227 -12.94 16.43 20.49
CA ALA A 227 -14.00 17.09 19.73
C ALA A 227 -13.45 18.35 19.07
N VAL A 228 -13.72 18.51 17.79
CA VAL A 228 -13.26 19.68 17.01
C VAL A 228 -14.41 20.66 16.81
N MET A 229 -14.27 21.87 17.31
CA MET A 229 -15.16 22.97 16.98
C MET A 229 -14.58 23.76 15.80
N ARG A 230 -15.36 23.90 14.75
CA ARG A 230 -14.96 24.64 13.55
C ARG A 230 -15.63 25.99 13.48
N CYS A 231 -14.93 26.97 12.91
CA CYS A 231 -15.53 28.24 12.58
C CYS A 231 -16.69 28.03 11.58
N PRO A 232 -17.90 28.60 11.82
CA PRO A 232 -19.05 28.45 10.93
C PRO A 232 -18.86 29.18 9.59
N VAL A 233 -17.91 30.09 9.50
CA VAL A 233 -17.61 30.84 8.26
C VAL A 233 -16.24 30.49 7.76
N ARG A 234 -16.11 30.34 6.43
CA ARG A 234 -14.82 30.07 5.77
C ARG A 234 -13.86 31.24 5.96
N GLY A 235 -12.62 30.95 6.32
CA GLY A 235 -11.60 31.98 6.56
C GLY A 235 -11.72 32.71 7.89
N GLY A 236 -12.64 32.28 8.76
CA GLY A 236 -12.76 32.86 10.09
C GLY A 236 -11.55 32.53 10.96
N THR A 237 -11.24 33.45 11.88
CA THR A 237 -10.15 33.32 12.84
C THR A 237 -10.67 33.26 14.27
N LEU A 238 -9.97 32.55 15.14
CA LEU A 238 -10.30 32.49 16.55
C LEU A 238 -9.94 33.83 17.23
N ARG A 239 -10.96 34.56 17.69
CA ARG A 239 -10.75 35.81 18.46
C ARG A 239 -10.58 35.55 19.94
N ARG A 240 -11.39 34.68 20.52
CA ARG A 240 -11.41 34.38 21.94
C ARG A 240 -11.90 32.94 22.13
N LEU A 241 -11.26 32.24 23.06
CA LEU A 241 -11.69 30.93 23.53
C LEU A 241 -12.16 31.07 24.99
N ASP A 242 -13.39 30.61 25.26
CA ASP A 242 -13.87 30.43 26.63
C ASP A 242 -14.02 28.91 26.88
N ASP A 243 -13.07 28.36 27.61
CA ASP A 243 -12.99 26.93 27.87
C ASP A 243 -13.36 26.54 29.31
N ARG A 244 -13.90 27.50 30.09
CA ARG A 244 -14.22 27.28 31.50
C ARG A 244 -15.15 26.10 31.76
N GLN A 245 -16.22 25.97 30.97
CA GLN A 245 -17.14 24.84 31.10
C GLN A 245 -16.47 23.52 30.69
N THR A 246 -15.64 23.53 29.66
CA THR A 246 -14.92 22.32 29.19
C THR A 246 -13.94 21.83 30.26
N ARG A 247 -13.20 22.73 30.90
CA ARG A 247 -12.25 22.40 31.98
C ARG A 247 -12.93 21.86 33.24
N CYS A 248 -14.20 22.17 33.46
CA CYS A 248 -14.99 21.63 34.56
C CYS A 248 -15.45 20.19 34.33
N CYS A 249 -15.37 19.67 33.10
CA CYS A 249 -15.74 18.29 32.82
C CYS A 249 -14.74 17.30 33.41
N ARG A 250 -15.20 16.32 34.22
CA ARG A 250 -14.33 15.32 34.85
C ARG A 250 -13.56 14.45 33.83
N ALA A 251 -14.08 14.33 32.59
CA ALA A 251 -13.46 13.60 31.50
C ALA A 251 -12.43 14.42 30.72
N PHE A 252 -12.22 15.69 31.09
CA PHE A 252 -11.32 16.56 30.36
C PHE A 252 -9.87 16.37 30.83
N ALA A 253 -9.00 15.87 29.95
CA ALA A 253 -7.61 15.59 30.30
C ALA A 253 -6.69 16.79 30.08
N THR A 254 -6.79 17.49 28.95
CA THR A 254 -5.94 18.67 28.67
C THR A 254 -6.46 19.43 27.43
N LEU A 255 -6.44 20.77 27.45
CA LEU A 255 -6.26 21.56 26.23
C LEU A 255 -4.76 21.77 26.06
N SER A 256 -4.12 21.03 25.22
CA SER A 256 -2.82 21.47 24.72
C SER A 256 -3.10 22.66 23.81
N GLY A 257 -2.63 23.83 24.16
CA GLY A 257 -2.60 24.98 23.27
C GLY A 257 -1.59 24.68 22.16
N SER A 258 -1.95 23.85 21.21
CA SER A 258 -1.29 23.88 19.92
C SER A 258 -1.62 25.22 19.29
N PRO A 259 -0.63 25.99 18.83
CA PRO A 259 -0.92 27.20 18.06
C PRO A 259 -1.87 26.82 16.91
N PRO A 260 -2.78 27.70 16.52
CA PRO A 260 -3.69 27.41 15.41
C PRO A 260 -2.86 26.94 14.22
N ILE A 261 -3.18 25.76 13.69
CA ILE A 261 -2.60 25.28 12.44
C ILE A 261 -3.03 26.31 11.39
N HIS A 262 -2.11 27.18 11.04
CA HIS A 262 -2.35 28.15 9.99
C HIS A 262 -2.51 27.39 8.69
N HIS A 263 -3.56 27.68 7.95
CA HIS A 263 -3.93 27.13 6.64
C HIS A 263 -2.85 27.32 5.53
N ARG A 264 -1.64 27.74 5.91
CA ARG A 264 -0.49 27.91 5.01
C ARG A 264 0.29 26.64 4.74
N ASP A 265 0.00 25.56 5.46
CA ASP A 265 0.79 24.32 5.35
C ASP A 265 0.15 23.26 4.44
N PHE A 266 -1.02 23.56 3.87
CA PHE A 266 -1.60 22.73 2.83
C PHE A 266 -1.38 23.40 1.47
N PRO A 267 -0.57 22.82 0.59
CA PRO A 267 -0.48 23.31 -0.78
C PRO A 267 -1.87 23.25 -1.40
N SER A 268 -2.36 24.40 -1.82
CA SER A 268 -3.56 24.50 -2.65
C SER A 268 -3.30 23.70 -3.94
N GLY A 269 -3.91 22.52 -4.03
CA GLY A 269 -3.91 21.77 -5.27
C GLY A 269 -4.47 22.65 -6.37
N SER A 270 -3.65 22.98 -7.33
CA SER A 270 -4.06 23.55 -8.61
C SER A 270 -4.99 22.57 -9.31
N ARG A 271 -6.05 23.10 -9.85
CA ARG A 271 -7.07 22.47 -10.68
C ARG A 271 -6.48 21.71 -11.87
#